data_6deb3de1361e3563f2a73dcb7b371325
#
_entry.id   6deb3de1361e3563f2a73dcb7b371325
#
_cell.length_a   1.000
_cell.length_b   1.000
_cell.length_c   1.000
_cell.angle_alpha   90.00
_cell.angle_beta   90.00
_cell.angle_gamma   90.00
#
_symmetry.space_group_name_H-M   'P 1'
#
loop_
_entity.id
_entity.type
_entity.pdbx_description
1 polymer ?
#
loop_
_entity_poly.entity_id
_entity_poly.type
_entity_poly.pdbx_seq_one_letter_code
_entity_poly.pdbx_strand_id
1 'polypeptide(L)'
;MKSVLFFILNIFFGISFNVVNAQENDQKPFNVVWISCEDVGPIMGAYGVDQIKTPNIDKLAAEGVRYSNAYSTVGVCAPSRFSIITSMYPARLGAHNMRTGDLNNYKTPENLTLKTVTNRVDKAGNPIPEYEVVTPEIVKPFTQYLRAEGYYCINDNKCDYQFNAPFTAWDHTLGSNLFDKIPENQPFFYVKNSYTTHESRIWLRKDKPLTVFPNEVIVPDYYPDIPEVRNDLAIKYSNIEALDKEVGQLLKDLEAKNLLENTIIFFWSDHGGNLLRQKRAVGNTGLKVPLIIRFPDGYRSGEVD
;
A
#
# COMPACT_ATOMS: atom_id res chain seq x y z
N MET A 1 -26.60 43.22 -77.05
CA MET A 1 -25.71 42.24 -76.51
C MET A 1 -25.19 42.77 -75.17
N LYS A 2 -25.70 42.34 -74.06
CA LYS A 2 -25.40 42.87 -72.72
C LYS A 2 -24.42 41.90 -72.02
N SER A 3 -23.21 42.39 -71.76
CA SER A 3 -22.21 41.68 -70.93
C SER A 3 -22.57 41.77 -69.48
N VAL A 4 -22.74 40.62 -68.80
CA VAL A 4 -22.94 40.50 -67.32
C VAL A 4 -21.58 40.28 -66.72
N LEU A 5 -21.13 41.19 -65.89
CA LEU A 5 -19.89 41.13 -65.13
C LEU A 5 -20.20 40.45 -63.80
N PHE A 6 -19.63 39.27 -63.58
CA PHE A 6 -19.74 38.58 -62.32
C PHE A 6 -18.64 39.05 -61.36
N PHE A 7 -19.04 39.70 -60.24
CA PHE A 7 -18.16 40.03 -59.14
C PHE A 7 -18.12 38.82 -58.16
N ILE A 8 -16.99 38.17 -58.07
CA ILE A 8 -16.76 37.16 -57.04
C ILE A 8 -16.14 37.86 -55.83
N LEU A 9 -16.91 38.00 -54.77
CA LEU A 9 -16.47 38.53 -53.50
C LEU A 9 -15.79 37.40 -52.69
N ASN A 10 -14.46 37.39 -52.61
CA ASN A 10 -13.69 36.48 -51.74
C ASN A 10 -13.77 37.00 -50.30
N ILE A 11 -14.60 36.37 -49.47
CA ILE A 11 -14.60 36.56 -48.05
C ILE A 11 -13.52 35.65 -47.45
N PHE A 12 -12.36 36.20 -47.13
CA PHE A 12 -11.35 35.56 -46.33
C PHE A 12 -11.82 35.56 -44.87
N PHE A 13 -12.37 34.45 -44.41
CA PHE A 13 -12.57 34.21 -42.98
C PHE A 13 -11.19 33.90 -42.40
N GLY A 14 -10.56 34.87 -41.74
CA GLY A 14 -9.35 34.68 -40.95
C GLY A 14 -9.70 33.91 -39.67
N ILE A 15 -9.55 32.60 -39.72
CA ILE A 15 -9.58 31.75 -38.51
C ILE A 15 -8.24 31.96 -37.82
N SER A 16 -8.20 32.86 -36.82
CA SER A 16 -7.09 32.96 -35.89
C SER A 16 -7.10 31.70 -35.02
N PHE A 17 -6.27 30.73 -35.32
CA PHE A 17 -5.95 29.65 -34.36
C PHE A 17 -5.16 30.28 -33.23
N ASN A 18 -5.83 30.57 -32.12
CA ASN A 18 -5.14 30.75 -30.86
C ASN A 18 -4.54 29.39 -30.51
N VAL A 19 -3.26 29.20 -30.78
CA VAL A 19 -2.47 28.14 -30.21
C VAL A 19 -2.44 28.43 -28.71
N VAL A 20 -3.29 27.77 -27.96
CA VAL A 20 -3.17 27.71 -26.52
C VAL A 20 -1.85 26.96 -26.30
N ASN A 21 -0.79 27.72 -26.08
CA ASN A 21 0.42 27.15 -25.49
C ASN A 21 0.02 26.61 -24.16
N ALA A 22 -0.24 25.31 -24.06
CA ALA A 22 -0.17 24.62 -22.81
C ALA A 22 1.25 24.87 -22.31
N GLN A 23 1.40 25.72 -21.30
CA GLN A 23 2.66 25.76 -20.55
C GLN A 23 2.90 24.32 -20.10
N GLU A 24 3.89 23.66 -20.68
CA GLU A 24 4.46 22.47 -20.09
C GLU A 24 4.85 22.89 -18.68
N ASN A 25 4.13 22.32 -17.73
CA ASN A 25 4.44 22.54 -16.33
C ASN A 25 5.74 21.76 -16.11
N ASP A 26 6.87 22.48 -16.08
CA ASP A 26 8.23 21.93 -15.91
C ASP A 26 8.44 21.27 -14.53
N GLN A 27 7.35 21.12 -13.76
CA GLN A 27 7.35 20.44 -12.47
C GLN A 27 7.58 18.94 -12.69
N LYS A 28 8.72 18.46 -12.22
CA LYS A 28 9.00 17.02 -12.18
C LYS A 28 7.85 16.31 -11.46
N PRO A 29 7.34 15.19 -11.99
CA PRO A 29 6.31 14.42 -11.32
C PRO A 29 6.81 13.96 -9.95
N PHE A 30 5.92 13.95 -8.96
CA PHE A 30 6.27 13.48 -7.62
C PHE A 30 6.54 11.99 -7.62
N ASN A 31 7.52 11.57 -6.85
CA ASN A 31 7.66 10.18 -6.47
C ASN A 31 6.54 9.80 -5.50
N VAL A 32 6.20 8.53 -5.45
CA VAL A 32 5.21 8.00 -4.52
C VAL A 32 5.79 6.83 -3.75
N VAL A 33 5.74 6.89 -2.44
CA VAL A 33 6.14 5.82 -1.54
C VAL A 33 4.94 5.35 -0.73
N TRP A 34 4.67 4.07 -0.76
CA TRP A 34 3.72 3.42 0.13
C TRP A 34 4.47 2.63 1.19
N ILE A 35 4.28 3.00 2.45
CA ILE A 35 4.73 2.23 3.61
C ILE A 35 3.52 1.44 4.09
N SER A 36 3.46 0.18 3.69
CA SER A 36 2.39 -0.74 4.04
C SER A 36 2.82 -1.60 5.22
N CYS A 37 2.03 -1.63 6.27
CA CYS A 37 2.19 -2.59 7.36
C CYS A 37 1.08 -3.65 7.33
N GLU A 38 1.29 -4.72 8.10
CA GLU A 38 0.40 -5.85 8.19
C GLU A 38 -0.40 -5.79 9.49
N ASP A 39 -1.70 -6.07 9.42
CA ASP A 39 -2.52 -6.41 10.59
C ASP A 39 -2.53 -5.33 11.69
N VAL A 40 -2.52 -4.03 11.36
CA VAL A 40 -2.46 -2.94 12.34
C VAL A 40 -3.69 -2.05 12.23
N GLY A 41 -4.42 -1.91 13.34
CA GLY A 41 -5.41 -0.84 13.50
C GLY A 41 -4.75 0.50 13.83
N PRO A 42 -5.51 1.60 13.97
CA PRO A 42 -4.98 2.92 14.34
C PRO A 42 -4.60 2.98 15.83
N ILE A 43 -3.59 2.19 16.25
CA ILE A 43 -3.12 2.02 17.64
C ILE A 43 -1.66 2.44 17.77
N MET A 44 -1.38 3.72 17.60
CA MET A 44 -0.05 4.33 17.70
C MET A 44 -0.17 5.76 18.26
N GLY A 45 0.95 6.40 18.60
CA GLY A 45 0.98 7.71 19.22
C GLY A 45 0.15 8.75 18.48
N ALA A 46 0.31 8.84 17.15
CA ALA A 46 -0.45 9.76 16.30
C ALA A 46 -1.99 9.57 16.39
N TYR A 47 -2.48 8.42 16.86
CA TYR A 47 -3.89 8.12 17.07
C TYR A 47 -4.29 8.12 18.55
N GLY A 48 -3.45 8.67 19.44
CA GLY A 48 -3.75 8.85 20.87
C GLY A 48 -3.50 7.62 21.74
N VAL A 49 -2.61 6.71 21.32
CA VAL A 49 -2.23 5.52 22.10
C VAL A 49 -0.83 5.69 22.67
N ASP A 50 -0.74 6.25 23.87
CA ASP A 50 0.53 6.67 24.50
C ASP A 50 1.40 5.51 24.99
N GLN A 51 0.84 4.32 25.16
CA GLN A 51 1.56 3.13 25.61
C GLN A 51 2.48 2.52 24.54
N ILE A 52 2.40 2.99 23.28
CA ILE A 52 3.24 2.54 22.16
C ILE A 52 4.03 3.74 21.64
N LYS A 53 5.35 3.62 21.58
CA LYS A 53 6.21 4.72 21.14
C LYS A 53 6.49 4.62 19.65
N THR A 54 5.89 5.53 18.87
CA THR A 54 5.99 5.56 17.42
C THR A 54 6.47 6.92 16.88
N PRO A 55 7.64 7.43 17.34
CA PRO A 55 8.06 8.79 17.06
C PRO A 55 8.25 9.11 15.57
N ASN A 56 8.63 8.13 14.74
CA ASN A 56 8.79 8.33 13.30
C ASN A 56 7.45 8.41 12.57
N ILE A 57 6.49 7.56 12.94
CA ILE A 57 5.12 7.58 12.41
C ILE A 57 4.39 8.84 12.91
N ASP A 58 4.60 9.22 14.17
CA ASP A 58 4.02 10.43 14.76
C ASP A 58 4.56 11.69 14.08
N LYS A 59 5.86 11.71 13.74
CA LYS A 59 6.47 12.78 12.94
C LYS A 59 5.85 12.84 11.55
N LEU A 60 5.69 11.69 10.88
CA LEU A 60 5.06 11.63 9.56
C LEU A 60 3.62 12.17 9.61
N ALA A 61 2.88 11.90 10.66
CA ALA A 61 1.53 12.44 10.88
C ALA A 61 1.53 13.95 11.13
N ALA A 62 2.52 14.46 11.86
CA ALA A 62 2.69 15.90 12.09
C ALA A 62 3.09 16.67 10.83
N GLU A 63 3.81 16.03 9.91
CA GLU A 63 4.24 16.60 8.62
C GLU A 63 3.24 16.35 7.48
N GLY A 64 2.13 15.66 7.73
CA GLY A 64 1.12 15.27 6.74
C GLY A 64 -0.31 15.38 7.23
N VAL A 65 -1.21 14.68 6.55
CA VAL A 65 -2.62 14.54 6.91
C VAL A 65 -2.84 13.18 7.56
N ARG A 66 -3.40 13.16 8.76
CA ARG A 66 -3.82 11.94 9.44
C ARG A 66 -5.33 11.74 9.27
N TYR A 67 -5.72 10.63 8.67
CA TYR A 67 -7.12 10.27 8.48
C TYR A 67 -7.66 9.54 9.71
N SER A 68 -8.72 10.07 10.32
CA SER A 68 -9.35 9.49 11.52
C SER A 68 -10.28 8.32 11.19
N ASN A 69 -10.79 8.25 9.97
CA ASN A 69 -11.78 7.27 9.51
C ASN A 69 -11.40 6.61 8.18
N ALA A 70 -10.29 5.90 8.16
CA ALA A 70 -9.88 5.06 7.03
C ALA A 70 -10.25 3.58 7.29
N TYR A 71 -10.77 2.91 6.26
CA TYR A 71 -11.25 1.54 6.36
C TYR A 71 -10.78 0.70 5.17
N SER A 72 -10.33 -0.53 5.45
CA SER A 72 -10.15 -1.54 4.42
C SER A 72 -11.50 -2.10 3.97
N THR A 73 -11.55 -2.63 2.75
CA THR A 73 -12.78 -3.24 2.21
C THR A 73 -13.07 -4.61 2.80
N VAL A 74 -12.02 -5.30 3.29
CA VAL A 74 -12.08 -6.64 3.88
C VAL A 74 -11.02 -6.75 4.97
N GLY A 75 -11.35 -7.39 6.09
CA GLY A 75 -10.46 -7.57 7.24
C GLY A 75 -9.41 -8.68 7.06
N VAL A 76 -8.89 -8.91 5.84
CA VAL A 76 -7.87 -9.94 5.57
C VAL A 76 -7.00 -9.56 4.37
N CYS A 77 -5.73 -9.96 4.40
CA CYS A 77 -4.65 -9.49 3.53
C CYS A 77 -4.96 -9.49 2.02
N ALA A 78 -5.00 -10.66 1.38
CA ALA A 78 -5.09 -10.75 -0.08
C ALA A 78 -6.35 -10.09 -0.67
N PRO A 79 -7.57 -10.28 -0.13
CA PRO A 79 -8.75 -9.56 -0.58
C PRO A 79 -8.66 -8.04 -0.40
N SER A 80 -8.11 -7.56 0.72
CA SER A 80 -7.93 -6.12 0.93
C SER A 80 -6.92 -5.54 -0.06
N ARG A 81 -5.76 -6.19 -0.23
CA ARG A 81 -4.72 -5.79 -1.18
C ARG A 81 -5.20 -5.84 -2.63
N PHE A 82 -6.10 -6.79 -2.96
CA PHE A 82 -6.80 -6.81 -4.25
C PHE A 82 -7.56 -5.51 -4.49
N SER A 83 -8.37 -5.07 -3.51
CA SER A 83 -9.11 -3.81 -3.64
C SER A 83 -8.19 -2.62 -3.88
N ILE A 84 -7.11 -2.55 -3.12
CA ILE A 84 -6.17 -1.42 -3.18
C ILE A 84 -5.51 -1.35 -4.57
N ILE A 85 -5.04 -2.48 -5.11
CA ILE A 85 -4.30 -2.48 -6.37
C ILE A 85 -5.20 -2.37 -7.61
N THR A 86 -6.46 -2.79 -7.52
CA THR A 86 -7.41 -2.83 -8.66
C THR A 86 -8.50 -1.78 -8.58
N SER A 87 -8.67 -1.11 -7.43
CA SER A 87 -9.81 -0.21 -7.14
C SER A 87 -11.18 -0.89 -7.23
N MET A 88 -11.22 -2.23 -7.07
CA MET A 88 -12.46 -3.02 -7.16
C MET A 88 -12.78 -3.70 -5.84
N TYR A 89 -14.07 -3.74 -5.47
CA TYR A 89 -14.49 -4.55 -4.33
C TYR A 89 -14.26 -6.05 -4.60
N PRO A 90 -13.60 -6.79 -3.69
CA PRO A 90 -13.23 -8.19 -3.93
C PRO A 90 -14.42 -9.10 -4.22
N ALA A 91 -15.55 -8.88 -3.55
CA ALA A 91 -16.77 -9.68 -3.74
C ALA A 91 -17.32 -9.61 -5.17
N ARG A 92 -17.10 -8.48 -5.88
CA ARG A 92 -17.57 -8.30 -7.25
C ARG A 92 -16.90 -9.25 -8.25
N LEU A 93 -15.65 -9.63 -7.96
CA LEU A 93 -14.82 -10.43 -8.87
C LEU A 93 -14.45 -11.81 -8.30
N GLY A 94 -15.09 -12.22 -7.21
CA GLY A 94 -14.75 -13.49 -6.55
C GLY A 94 -13.45 -13.46 -5.73
N ALA A 95 -12.85 -12.28 -5.52
CA ALA A 95 -11.58 -12.12 -4.82
C ALA A 95 -11.70 -12.05 -3.29
N HIS A 96 -12.85 -12.40 -2.72
CA HIS A 96 -13.14 -12.22 -1.28
C HIS A 96 -12.60 -13.34 -0.39
N ASN A 97 -12.14 -14.44 -0.95
CA ASN A 97 -11.49 -15.52 -0.20
C ASN A 97 -9.95 -15.39 -0.26
N MET A 98 -9.27 -15.98 0.72
CA MET A 98 -7.81 -16.11 0.63
C MET A 98 -7.44 -17.08 -0.50
N ARG A 99 -6.39 -16.75 -1.24
CA ARG A 99 -5.83 -17.66 -2.25
C ARG A 99 -5.26 -18.92 -1.61
N THR A 100 -5.19 -19.97 -2.38
CA THR A 100 -4.52 -21.22 -2.00
C THR A 100 -3.16 -21.37 -2.69
N GLY A 101 -2.89 -20.57 -3.72
CA GLY A 101 -1.61 -20.52 -4.44
C GLY A 101 -0.45 -19.91 -3.65
N ASP A 102 0.73 -19.89 -4.25
CA ASP A 102 1.93 -19.32 -3.65
C ASP A 102 1.85 -17.79 -3.56
N LEU A 103 2.39 -17.23 -2.46
CA LEU A 103 2.46 -15.79 -2.20
C LEU A 103 3.26 -15.02 -3.26
N ASN A 104 4.16 -15.70 -3.95
CA ASN A 104 5.20 -15.12 -4.79
C ASN A 104 4.95 -15.33 -6.29
N ASN A 105 3.70 -15.52 -6.69
CA ASN A 105 3.34 -15.79 -8.09
C ASN A 105 3.43 -14.57 -9.04
N TYR A 106 3.97 -13.46 -8.56
CA TYR A 106 4.14 -12.29 -9.40
C TYR A 106 5.36 -12.44 -10.28
N LYS A 107 5.13 -12.39 -11.58
CA LYS A 107 6.18 -12.52 -12.59
C LYS A 107 6.62 -11.14 -13.03
N THR A 108 7.89 -10.88 -12.84
CA THR A 108 8.57 -9.80 -13.54
C THR A 108 9.38 -10.40 -14.69
N PRO A 109 9.87 -9.58 -15.64
CA PRO A 109 10.80 -10.08 -16.67
C PRO A 109 12.00 -10.82 -16.11
N GLU A 110 12.41 -10.52 -14.86
CA GLU A 110 13.57 -11.13 -14.21
C GLU A 110 13.26 -12.49 -13.54
N ASN A 111 11.99 -12.75 -13.16
CA ASN A 111 11.61 -13.97 -12.42
C ASN A 111 10.47 -14.76 -13.08
N LEU A 112 10.58 -14.97 -14.38
CA LEU A 112 9.70 -15.81 -15.18
C LEU A 112 9.81 -17.30 -14.81
N THR A 113 9.63 -17.65 -13.54
CA THR A 113 9.56 -19.03 -13.12
C THR A 113 8.16 -19.59 -13.34
N LEU A 114 8.12 -20.83 -13.84
CA LEU A 114 6.86 -21.56 -13.98
C LEU A 114 6.18 -21.71 -12.62
N LYS A 115 4.86 -21.61 -12.62
CA LYS A 115 4.02 -21.79 -11.45
C LYS A 115 4.31 -23.14 -10.78
N THR A 116 4.71 -23.13 -9.52
CA THR A 116 4.82 -24.34 -8.72
C THR A 116 3.44 -24.73 -8.22
N VAL A 117 3.01 -25.96 -8.49
CA VAL A 117 1.83 -26.55 -7.89
C VAL A 117 2.03 -26.64 -6.38
N THR A 118 1.10 -26.13 -5.59
CA THR A 118 1.23 -26.23 -4.14
C THR A 118 1.02 -27.67 -3.70
N ASN A 119 1.94 -28.23 -2.91
CA ASN A 119 1.79 -29.55 -2.27
C ASN A 119 0.89 -29.47 -1.01
N ARG A 120 -0.15 -28.61 -1.01
CA ARG A 120 -1.06 -28.49 0.11
C ARG A 120 -2.16 -29.54 0.02
N VAL A 121 -2.42 -30.18 1.13
CA VAL A 121 -3.50 -31.17 1.27
C VAL A 121 -4.45 -30.75 2.40
N ASP A 122 -5.70 -31.15 2.28
CA ASP A 122 -6.68 -31.02 3.35
C ASP A 122 -6.42 -32.06 4.49
N LYS A 123 -7.27 -32.04 5.53
CA LYS A 123 -7.14 -33.01 6.65
C LYS A 123 -7.33 -34.47 6.24
N ALA A 124 -7.95 -34.76 5.11
CA ALA A 124 -8.17 -36.09 4.56
C ALA A 124 -7.06 -36.51 3.58
N GLY A 125 -6.07 -35.63 3.34
CA GLY A 125 -4.97 -35.88 2.41
C GLY A 125 -5.29 -35.57 0.93
N ASN A 126 -6.44 -34.97 0.64
CA ASN A 126 -6.79 -34.58 -0.74
C ASN A 126 -6.05 -33.29 -1.12
N PRO A 127 -5.52 -33.17 -2.36
CA PRO A 127 -4.92 -31.94 -2.83
C PRO A 127 -5.92 -30.76 -2.75
N ILE A 128 -5.48 -29.65 -2.16
CA ILE A 128 -6.26 -28.41 -2.18
C ILE A 128 -6.04 -27.77 -3.56
N PRO A 129 -7.14 -27.53 -4.34
CA PRO A 129 -7.01 -26.88 -5.63
C PRO A 129 -6.45 -25.47 -5.47
N GLU A 130 -5.63 -25.04 -6.42
CA GLU A 130 -5.20 -23.66 -6.48
C GLU A 130 -6.41 -22.75 -6.73
N TYR A 131 -6.49 -21.72 -5.90
CA TYR A 131 -7.48 -20.66 -6.04
C TYR A 131 -6.78 -19.32 -6.15
N GLU A 132 -6.89 -18.73 -7.30
CA GLU A 132 -6.55 -17.34 -7.58
C GLU A 132 -7.65 -16.76 -8.46
N VAL A 133 -7.87 -15.46 -8.33
CA VAL A 133 -8.84 -14.79 -9.17
C VAL A 133 -8.26 -14.55 -10.56
N VAL A 134 -9.03 -14.90 -11.58
CA VAL A 134 -8.75 -14.45 -12.95
C VAL A 134 -9.55 -13.18 -13.17
N THR A 135 -8.85 -12.05 -13.21
CA THR A 135 -9.50 -10.74 -13.42
C THR A 135 -9.91 -10.59 -14.89
N PRO A 136 -11.09 -9.98 -15.18
CA PRO A 136 -11.43 -9.54 -16.52
C PRO A 136 -10.34 -8.60 -17.07
N GLU A 137 -10.15 -8.58 -18.39
CA GLU A 137 -9.11 -7.78 -19.05
C GLU A 137 -9.16 -6.28 -18.73
N ILE A 138 -10.36 -5.76 -18.48
CA ILE A 138 -10.59 -4.35 -18.11
C ILE A 138 -10.08 -4.02 -16.69
N VAL A 139 -9.92 -5.01 -15.82
CA VAL A 139 -9.47 -4.81 -14.44
C VAL A 139 -7.96 -4.95 -14.38
N LYS A 140 -7.29 -3.83 -14.23
CA LYS A 140 -5.83 -3.74 -14.23
C LYS A 140 -5.31 -3.22 -12.89
N PRO A 141 -4.12 -3.68 -12.45
CA PRO A 141 -3.39 -2.98 -11.40
C PRO A 141 -3.15 -1.52 -11.80
N PHE A 142 -3.39 -0.58 -10.90
CA PHE A 142 -3.19 0.83 -11.22
C PHE A 142 -1.72 1.15 -11.58
N THR A 143 -0.80 0.34 -11.14
CA THR A 143 0.63 0.45 -11.48
C THR A 143 0.91 0.33 -12.98
N GLN A 144 0.04 -0.38 -13.74
CA GLN A 144 0.16 -0.39 -15.20
C GLN A 144 -0.06 0.99 -15.81
N TYR A 145 -0.97 1.79 -15.23
CA TYR A 145 -1.19 3.17 -15.67
C TYR A 145 -0.02 4.07 -15.28
N LEU A 146 0.51 3.92 -14.06
CA LEU A 146 1.70 4.66 -13.65
C LEU A 146 2.90 4.35 -14.54
N ARG A 147 3.11 3.09 -14.91
CA ARG A 147 4.19 2.70 -15.83
C ARG A 147 3.98 3.25 -17.23
N ALA A 148 2.73 3.35 -17.72
CA ALA A 148 2.42 3.99 -18.99
C ALA A 148 2.76 5.49 -18.98
N GLU A 149 2.68 6.14 -17.81
CA GLU A 149 3.10 7.54 -17.59
C GLU A 149 4.59 7.68 -17.23
N GLY A 150 5.39 6.63 -17.40
CA GLY A 150 6.83 6.66 -17.22
C GLY A 150 7.34 6.42 -15.81
N TYR A 151 6.48 6.04 -14.86
CA TYR A 151 6.92 5.68 -13.50
C TYR A 151 7.62 4.34 -13.47
N TYR A 152 8.67 4.25 -12.68
CA TYR A 152 9.33 3.01 -12.32
C TYR A 152 8.66 2.39 -11.08
N CYS A 153 7.99 1.25 -11.23
CA CYS A 153 7.14 0.68 -10.20
C CYS A 153 7.79 -0.52 -9.52
N ILE A 154 7.97 -0.44 -8.20
CA ILE A 154 8.58 -1.49 -7.38
C ILE A 154 7.63 -1.91 -6.26
N ASN A 155 7.48 -3.23 -6.07
CA ASN A 155 6.84 -3.81 -4.92
C ASN A 155 7.84 -4.62 -4.09
N ASP A 156 8.28 -4.07 -2.96
CA ASP A 156 9.20 -4.72 -2.05
C ASP A 156 8.46 -5.71 -1.14
N ASN A 157 8.96 -6.93 -1.06
CA ASN A 157 8.49 -8.06 -0.26
C ASN A 157 7.10 -8.60 -0.69
N LYS A 158 6.04 -8.26 0.04
CA LYS A 158 4.72 -8.87 -0.10
C LYS A 158 3.95 -8.35 -1.30
N CYS A 159 3.61 -9.22 -2.23
CA CYS A 159 2.67 -8.92 -3.29
C CYS A 159 1.22 -9.20 -2.91
N ASP A 160 0.86 -10.42 -2.63
CA ASP A 160 -0.41 -10.87 -2.04
C ASP A 160 -1.69 -10.17 -2.55
N TYR A 161 -1.79 -9.97 -3.87
CA TYR A 161 -2.90 -9.23 -4.49
C TYR A 161 -4.05 -10.11 -4.99
N GLN A 162 -4.16 -11.35 -4.55
CA GLN A 162 -5.22 -12.32 -4.84
C GLN A 162 -5.32 -12.78 -6.30
N PHE A 163 -4.52 -12.29 -7.20
CA PHE A 163 -4.49 -12.67 -8.61
C PHE A 163 -3.07 -12.67 -9.16
N ASN A 164 -2.87 -13.35 -10.26
CA ASN A 164 -1.59 -13.40 -10.95
C ASN A 164 -1.40 -12.12 -11.76
N ALA A 165 -0.63 -11.17 -11.24
CA ALA A 165 -0.41 -9.88 -11.89
C ALA A 165 0.34 -10.06 -13.22
N PRO A 166 -0.02 -9.28 -14.26
CA PRO A 166 0.71 -9.29 -15.52
C PRO A 166 2.12 -8.69 -15.36
N PHE A 167 3.04 -9.04 -16.24
CA PHE A 167 4.42 -8.48 -16.26
C PHE A 167 4.47 -6.96 -16.27
N THR A 168 3.45 -6.35 -16.85
CA THR A 168 3.36 -4.92 -16.98
C THR A 168 2.98 -4.22 -15.68
N ALA A 169 2.69 -4.96 -14.58
CA ALA A 169 2.31 -4.37 -13.31
C ALA A 169 3.51 -3.76 -12.54
N TRP A 170 4.68 -4.39 -12.62
CA TRP A 170 5.85 -4.01 -11.83
C TRP A 170 7.13 -4.12 -12.65
N ASP A 171 8.10 -3.25 -12.37
CA ASP A 171 9.47 -3.38 -12.89
C ASP A 171 10.28 -4.34 -12.04
N HIS A 172 10.11 -4.27 -10.70
CA HIS A 172 10.70 -5.22 -9.77
C HIS A 172 9.73 -5.65 -8.69
N THR A 173 9.83 -6.93 -8.30
CA THR A 173 9.16 -7.49 -7.11
C THR A 173 10.15 -8.43 -6.42
N LEU A 174 10.03 -8.57 -5.09
CA LEU A 174 10.75 -9.57 -4.29
C LEU A 174 12.28 -9.52 -4.49
N GLY A 175 12.98 -8.99 -3.54
CA GLY A 175 14.43 -8.93 -3.58
C GLY A 175 15.00 -8.09 -2.46
N SER A 176 16.32 -7.97 -2.44
CA SER A 176 17.04 -7.08 -1.56
C SER A 176 17.42 -5.80 -2.30
N ASN A 177 17.51 -4.69 -1.56
CA ASN A 177 17.98 -3.41 -2.06
C ASN A 177 17.21 -2.89 -3.30
N LEU A 178 15.90 -3.16 -3.37
CA LEU A 178 15.07 -2.76 -4.51
C LEU A 178 15.04 -1.24 -4.69
N PHE A 179 15.15 -0.49 -3.60
CA PHE A 179 15.20 0.96 -3.64
C PHE A 179 16.42 1.50 -4.40
N ASP A 180 17.54 0.78 -4.38
CA ASP A 180 18.76 1.15 -5.12
C ASP A 180 18.67 0.83 -6.62
N LYS A 181 17.64 0.09 -7.05
CA LYS A 181 17.39 -0.22 -8.47
C LYS A 181 16.61 0.86 -9.21
N ILE A 182 16.11 1.87 -8.50
CA ILE A 182 15.37 2.97 -9.12
C ILE A 182 16.32 3.76 -10.03
N PRO A 183 16.00 3.92 -11.32
CA PRO A 183 16.84 4.69 -12.23
C PRO A 183 16.90 6.17 -11.81
N GLU A 184 18.05 6.79 -11.99
CA GLU A 184 18.21 8.21 -11.73
C GLU A 184 17.28 9.05 -12.64
N ASN A 185 16.71 10.10 -12.08
CA ASN A 185 15.84 11.06 -12.78
C ASN A 185 14.53 10.47 -13.35
N GLN A 186 14.14 9.27 -12.97
CA GLN A 186 12.85 8.69 -13.31
C GLN A 186 11.89 8.79 -12.11
N PRO A 187 10.63 9.24 -12.29
CA PRO A 187 9.65 9.18 -11.21
C PRO A 187 9.36 7.72 -10.85
N PHE A 188 9.13 7.46 -9.58
CA PHE A 188 8.91 6.10 -9.13
C PHE A 188 7.69 5.95 -8.21
N PHE A 189 7.14 4.75 -8.21
CA PHE A 189 6.18 4.26 -7.24
C PHE A 189 6.82 3.07 -6.51
N TYR A 190 7.07 3.22 -5.22
CA TYR A 190 7.72 2.22 -4.39
C TYR A 190 6.82 1.78 -3.24
N VAL A 191 6.55 0.49 -3.15
CA VAL A 191 5.80 -0.11 -2.03
C VAL A 191 6.77 -0.83 -1.11
N LYS A 192 6.93 -0.31 0.11
CA LYS A 192 7.60 -0.98 1.22
C LYS A 192 6.58 -1.73 2.05
N ASN A 193 6.58 -3.06 1.98
CA ASN A 193 5.72 -3.91 2.80
C ASN A 193 6.48 -4.42 4.02
N SER A 194 6.02 -4.08 5.23
CA SER A 194 6.58 -4.60 6.47
C SER A 194 5.80 -5.81 6.96
N TYR A 195 6.50 -6.91 7.21
CA TYR A 195 5.94 -8.11 7.86
C TYR A 195 6.03 -8.08 9.39
N THR A 196 6.64 -7.05 9.96
CA THR A 196 7.00 -7.01 11.39
C THR A 196 5.78 -7.11 12.29
N THR A 197 4.62 -6.64 11.83
CA THR A 197 3.36 -6.65 12.59
C THR A 197 2.38 -7.75 12.18
N HIS A 198 2.70 -8.58 11.18
CA HIS A 198 1.84 -9.68 10.75
C HIS A 198 1.48 -10.65 11.89
N GLU A 199 0.28 -11.26 11.87
CA GLU A 199 -0.20 -12.16 12.95
C GLU A 199 0.81 -13.25 13.34
N SER A 200 1.56 -13.80 12.38
CA SER A 200 2.58 -14.81 12.67
C SER A 200 3.71 -14.30 13.56
N ARG A 201 3.91 -13.00 13.66
CA ARG A 201 4.97 -12.41 14.48
C ARG A 201 4.68 -12.45 15.97
N ILE A 202 3.45 -12.67 16.38
CA ILE A 202 3.10 -12.97 17.78
C ILE A 202 3.87 -14.21 18.24
N TRP A 203 3.93 -15.25 17.41
CA TRP A 203 4.65 -16.50 17.73
C TRP A 203 6.14 -16.45 17.39
N LEU A 204 6.47 -15.95 16.20
CA LEU A 204 7.86 -15.93 15.70
C LEU A 204 8.75 -14.95 16.47
N ARG A 205 8.18 -13.98 17.15
CA ARG A 205 8.90 -12.99 17.96
C ARG A 205 8.66 -13.10 19.46
N LYS A 206 7.98 -14.15 19.92
CA LYS A 206 7.67 -14.36 21.35
C LYS A 206 8.89 -14.35 22.27
N ASP A 207 10.06 -14.78 21.75
CA ASP A 207 11.32 -14.83 22.50
C ASP A 207 12.22 -13.61 22.23
N LYS A 208 11.73 -12.61 21.52
CA LYS A 208 12.47 -11.34 21.31
C LYS A 208 12.28 -10.41 22.51
N PRO A 209 13.28 -9.58 22.83
CA PRO A 209 13.11 -8.57 23.86
C PRO A 209 11.88 -7.69 23.60
N LEU A 210 11.06 -7.53 24.63
CA LEU A 210 9.90 -6.64 24.60
C LEU A 210 10.36 -5.20 24.86
N THR A 211 9.70 -4.25 24.20
CA THR A 211 9.84 -2.81 24.47
C THR A 211 8.62 -2.25 25.20
N VAL A 212 7.47 -2.95 25.09
CA VAL A 212 6.27 -2.73 25.88
C VAL A 212 6.04 -3.97 26.75
N PHE A 213 5.88 -3.81 28.07
CA PHE A 213 5.81 -4.93 28.98
C PHE A 213 4.36 -5.31 29.32
N PRO A 214 4.06 -6.60 29.64
CA PRO A 214 2.70 -7.06 29.91
C PRO A 214 1.98 -6.30 31.03
N ASN A 215 2.70 -5.80 32.03
CA ASN A 215 2.13 -5.02 33.13
C ASN A 215 1.79 -3.56 32.74
N GLU A 216 2.30 -3.08 31.63
CA GLU A 216 2.05 -1.72 31.10
C GLU A 216 0.88 -1.70 30.12
N VAL A 217 0.45 -2.87 29.63
CA VAL A 217 -0.59 -2.97 28.61
C VAL A 217 -1.96 -2.65 29.20
N ILE A 218 -2.69 -1.77 28.53
CA ILE A 218 -4.13 -1.58 28.76
C ILE A 218 -4.86 -2.61 27.90
N VAL A 219 -5.52 -3.56 28.56
CA VAL A 219 -6.27 -4.62 27.87
C VAL A 219 -7.60 -4.05 27.41
N PRO A 220 -7.94 -4.15 26.10
CA PRO A 220 -9.25 -3.74 25.59
C PRO A 220 -10.39 -4.51 26.28
N ASP A 221 -11.51 -3.86 26.58
CA ASP A 221 -12.65 -4.41 27.33
C ASP A 221 -13.24 -5.71 26.74
N TYR A 222 -13.03 -5.97 25.47
CA TYR A 222 -13.51 -7.20 24.79
C TYR A 222 -12.57 -8.39 24.93
N TYR A 223 -11.45 -8.25 25.64
CA TYR A 223 -10.55 -9.34 26.01
C TYR A 223 -10.60 -9.62 27.53
N PRO A 224 -10.40 -10.86 27.95
CA PRO A 224 -10.15 -11.14 29.36
C PRO A 224 -8.78 -10.58 29.76
N ASP A 225 -8.72 -9.98 30.95
CA ASP A 225 -7.47 -9.48 31.50
C ASP A 225 -6.73 -10.60 32.21
N ILE A 226 -5.98 -11.40 31.45
CA ILE A 226 -5.18 -12.54 31.91
C ILE A 226 -3.73 -12.42 31.39
N PRO A 227 -2.76 -13.09 32.02
CA PRO A 227 -1.35 -12.98 31.62
C PRO A 227 -1.06 -13.28 30.17
N GLU A 228 -1.73 -14.27 29.58
CA GLU A 228 -1.55 -14.66 28.17
C GLU A 228 -1.96 -13.54 27.22
N VAL A 229 -3.10 -12.90 27.47
CA VAL A 229 -3.59 -11.78 26.64
C VAL A 229 -2.68 -10.56 26.79
N ARG A 230 -2.25 -10.25 28.02
CA ARG A 230 -1.29 -9.17 28.27
C ARG A 230 0.03 -9.40 27.54
N ASN A 231 0.53 -10.63 27.55
CA ASN A 231 1.75 -11.00 26.84
C ASN A 231 1.61 -10.85 25.32
N ASP A 232 0.52 -11.35 24.73
CA ASP A 232 0.28 -11.22 23.29
C ASP A 232 0.13 -9.75 22.85
N LEU A 233 -0.53 -8.94 23.67
CA LEU A 233 -0.62 -7.49 23.43
C LEU A 233 0.76 -6.80 23.55
N ALA A 234 1.56 -7.17 24.54
CA ALA A 234 2.92 -6.64 24.71
C ALA A 234 3.82 -6.96 23.50
N ILE A 235 3.75 -8.20 22.99
CA ILE A 235 4.45 -8.60 21.77
C ILE A 235 3.96 -7.78 20.57
N LYS A 236 2.65 -7.65 20.40
CA LYS A 236 2.04 -6.86 19.34
C LYS A 236 2.52 -5.41 19.36
N TYR A 237 2.49 -4.77 20.53
CA TYR A 237 2.89 -3.37 20.70
C TYR A 237 4.38 -3.17 20.47
N SER A 238 5.20 -4.09 20.97
CA SER A 238 6.65 -4.10 20.69
C SER A 238 6.95 -4.29 19.20
N ASN A 239 6.12 -5.04 18.47
CA ASN A 239 6.24 -5.17 17.02
C ASN A 239 5.87 -3.87 16.29
N ILE A 240 4.91 -3.09 16.78
CA ILE A 240 4.56 -1.78 16.23
C ILE A 240 5.72 -0.78 16.45
N GLU A 241 6.37 -0.80 17.62
CA GLU A 241 7.57 0.02 17.84
C GLU A 241 8.76 -0.40 16.96
N ALA A 242 8.86 -1.69 16.63
CA ALA A 242 9.86 -2.16 15.67
C ALA A 242 9.53 -1.70 14.24
N LEU A 243 8.25 -1.71 13.83
CA LEU A 243 7.77 -1.14 12.58
C LEU A 243 8.10 0.36 12.50
N ASP A 244 7.92 1.12 13.57
CA ASP A 244 8.25 2.55 13.60
C ASP A 244 9.73 2.81 13.26
N LYS A 245 10.64 1.94 13.73
CA LYS A 245 12.06 2.03 13.38
C LYS A 245 12.32 1.76 11.90
N GLU A 246 11.59 0.83 11.28
CA GLU A 246 11.65 0.56 9.83
C GLU A 246 11.17 1.77 9.03
N VAL A 247 10.09 2.42 9.48
CA VAL A 247 9.61 3.68 8.88
C VAL A 247 10.67 4.76 8.98
N GLY A 248 11.24 4.96 10.17
CA GLY A 248 12.30 5.94 10.38
C GLY A 248 13.54 5.70 9.52
N GLN A 249 13.91 4.43 9.28
CA GLN A 249 15.03 4.10 8.40
C GLN A 249 14.73 4.48 6.94
N LEU A 250 13.54 4.15 6.44
CA LEU A 250 13.16 4.50 5.06
C LEU A 250 13.09 6.02 4.84
N LEU A 251 12.59 6.78 5.83
CA LEU A 251 12.59 8.25 5.75
C LEU A 251 14.02 8.82 5.65
N LYS A 252 14.95 8.27 6.43
CA LYS A 252 16.38 8.63 6.36
C LYS A 252 17.00 8.28 5.01
N ASP A 253 16.64 7.13 4.45
CA ASP A 253 17.15 6.70 3.15
C ASP A 253 16.66 7.63 2.03
N LEU A 254 15.41 8.08 2.09
CA LEU A 254 14.85 9.08 1.18
C LEU A 254 15.55 10.44 1.32
N GLU A 255 15.79 10.88 2.55
CA GLU A 255 16.49 12.12 2.86
C GLU A 255 17.94 12.09 2.36
N ALA A 256 18.66 11.01 2.64
CA ALA A 256 20.06 10.83 2.21
C ALA A 256 20.22 10.83 0.68
N LYS A 257 19.18 10.44 -0.05
CA LYS A 257 19.14 10.47 -1.53
C LYS A 257 18.54 11.77 -2.10
N ASN A 258 18.21 12.76 -1.26
CA ASN A 258 17.52 14.01 -1.63
C ASN A 258 16.20 13.78 -2.37
N LEU A 259 15.47 12.72 -2.00
CA LEU A 259 14.18 12.34 -2.61
C LEU A 259 12.97 12.77 -1.78
N LEU A 260 13.16 13.01 -0.47
CA LEU A 260 12.06 13.23 0.48
C LEU A 260 11.16 14.41 0.07
N GLU A 261 11.76 15.51 -0.39
CA GLU A 261 11.02 16.75 -0.73
C GLU A 261 10.27 16.66 -2.07
N ASN A 262 10.53 15.64 -2.88
CA ASN A 262 9.76 15.37 -4.11
C ASN A 262 8.96 14.07 -4.03
N THR A 263 8.63 13.59 -2.81
CA THR A 263 7.96 12.31 -2.59
C THR A 263 6.69 12.47 -1.77
N ILE A 264 5.58 11.97 -2.31
CA ILE A 264 4.34 11.77 -1.55
C ILE A 264 4.46 10.43 -0.82
N ILE A 265 4.28 10.44 0.51
CA ILE A 265 4.43 9.25 1.34
C ILE A 265 3.09 8.88 1.97
N PHE A 266 2.66 7.64 1.73
CA PHE A 266 1.51 7.03 2.38
C PHE A 266 2.00 6.03 3.44
N PHE A 267 1.51 6.15 4.65
CA PHE A 267 1.60 5.10 5.67
C PHE A 267 0.21 4.52 5.90
N TRP A 268 0.07 3.21 5.77
CA TRP A 268 -1.23 2.54 5.88
C TRP A 268 -1.08 1.06 6.24
N SER A 269 -2.18 0.45 6.73
CA SER A 269 -2.27 -1.00 6.95
C SER A 269 -3.23 -1.65 5.98
N ASP A 270 -2.97 -2.91 5.61
CA ASP A 270 -3.84 -3.66 4.72
C ASP A 270 -5.23 -3.97 5.33
N HIS A 271 -5.32 -4.16 6.64
CA HIS A 271 -6.55 -4.27 7.41
C HIS A 271 -6.28 -4.00 8.89
N GLY A 272 -7.29 -4.19 9.76
CA GLY A 272 -7.17 -4.00 11.20
C GLY A 272 -6.25 -5.00 11.90
N GLY A 273 -6.35 -5.08 13.21
CA GLY A 273 -5.38 -5.79 14.05
C GLY A 273 -5.25 -7.31 13.82
N ASN A 274 -4.29 -7.93 14.50
CA ASN A 274 -3.84 -9.32 14.30
C ASN A 274 -4.28 -10.32 15.37
N LEU A 275 -5.01 -9.88 16.39
CA LEU A 275 -5.49 -10.75 17.47
C LEU A 275 -6.94 -11.19 17.25
N LEU A 276 -7.48 -11.99 18.19
CA LEU A 276 -8.87 -12.42 18.18
C LEU A 276 -9.83 -11.23 18.06
N ARG A 277 -10.96 -11.41 17.37
CA ARG A 277 -11.95 -10.35 17.07
C ARG A 277 -11.41 -9.17 16.26
N GLN A 278 -10.25 -9.28 15.66
CA GLN A 278 -9.63 -8.27 14.80
C GLN A 278 -9.53 -8.78 13.37
N LYS A 279 -8.45 -9.47 13.00
CA LYS A 279 -8.31 -10.06 11.65
C LYS A 279 -9.50 -10.93 11.29
N ARG A 280 -10.00 -10.79 10.08
CA ARG A 280 -11.21 -11.46 9.54
C ARG A 280 -12.55 -11.00 10.14
N ALA A 281 -12.53 -10.07 11.09
CA ALA A 281 -13.76 -9.47 11.60
C ALA A 281 -14.24 -8.34 10.70
N VAL A 282 -15.58 -8.20 10.56
CA VAL A 282 -16.21 -7.13 9.78
C VAL A 282 -16.49 -5.87 10.60
N GLY A 283 -16.04 -5.81 11.84
CA GLY A 283 -16.16 -4.64 12.71
C GLY A 283 -14.95 -3.70 12.60
N ASN A 284 -15.01 -2.60 13.34
CA ASN A 284 -13.93 -1.59 13.35
C ASN A 284 -12.56 -2.19 13.68
N THR A 285 -12.47 -3.16 14.55
CA THR A 285 -11.21 -3.79 14.94
C THR A 285 -10.53 -4.56 13.80
N GLY A 286 -11.32 -5.03 12.82
CA GLY A 286 -10.82 -5.74 11.65
C GLY A 286 -10.72 -4.90 10.38
N LEU A 287 -11.47 -3.78 10.30
CA LEU A 287 -11.54 -2.97 9.07
C LEU A 287 -10.88 -1.60 9.21
N LYS A 288 -10.91 -0.97 10.39
CA LYS A 288 -10.33 0.36 10.58
C LYS A 288 -8.80 0.28 10.56
N VAL A 289 -8.20 1.12 9.73
CA VAL A 289 -6.74 1.14 9.49
C VAL A 289 -6.17 2.53 9.76
N PRO A 290 -4.89 2.65 10.13
CA PRO A 290 -4.20 3.92 10.06
C PRO A 290 -4.06 4.33 8.59
N LEU A 291 -4.19 5.62 8.32
CA LEU A 291 -3.82 6.24 7.05
C LEU A 291 -3.23 7.61 7.33
N ILE A 292 -1.99 7.80 6.93
CA ILE A 292 -1.28 9.07 7.00
C ILE A 292 -0.72 9.35 5.62
N ILE A 293 -0.86 10.58 5.12
CA ILE A 293 -0.30 10.99 3.83
C ILE A 293 0.52 12.26 4.05
N ARG A 294 1.84 12.16 3.85
CA ARG A 294 2.73 13.30 3.77
C ARG A 294 2.85 13.75 2.33
N PHE A 295 2.62 15.03 2.11
CA PHE A 295 2.83 15.67 0.82
C PHE A 295 4.12 16.50 0.83
N PRO A 296 4.74 16.70 -0.34
CA PRO A 296 5.82 17.68 -0.49
C PRO A 296 5.40 19.08 -0.05
N ASP A 297 6.37 19.94 0.23
CA ASP A 297 6.19 21.36 0.58
C ASP A 297 5.28 21.61 1.80
N GLY A 298 5.09 20.61 2.66
CA GLY A 298 4.29 20.72 3.88
C GLY A 298 2.79 20.95 3.61
N TYR A 299 2.29 20.59 2.43
CA TYR A 299 0.87 20.74 2.11
C TYR A 299 -0.01 19.97 3.10
N ARG A 300 -0.95 20.68 3.75
CA ARG A 300 -1.85 20.17 4.78
C ARG A 300 -1.16 19.53 6.00
N SER A 301 0.06 19.95 6.34
CA SER A 301 0.80 19.42 7.50
C SER A 301 0.03 19.60 8.80
N GLY A 302 -0.03 18.52 9.60
CA GLY A 302 -0.68 18.49 10.92
C GLY A 302 -2.21 18.45 10.88
N GLU A 303 -2.83 18.34 9.70
CA GLU A 303 -4.28 18.24 9.60
C GLU A 303 -4.80 16.85 9.99
N VAL A 304 -6.02 16.84 10.49
CA VAL A 304 -6.81 15.64 10.79
C VAL A 304 -8.07 15.64 9.94
N ASP A 305 -8.29 14.60 9.15
CA ASP A 305 -9.44 14.44 8.25
C ASP A 305 -10.33 13.26 8.66
#